data_fac8946b4b6c9a07b2709d6faf5c14dd
#
_entry.id   fac8946b4b6c9a07b2709d6faf5c14dd
#
_cell.length_a   1.000
_cell.length_b   1.000
_cell.length_c   1.000
_cell.angle_alpha   90.00
_cell.angle_beta   90.00
_cell.angle_gamma   90.00
#
_symmetry.space_group_name_H-M   'P 1'
#
loop_
_entity.id
_entity.type
_entity.pdbx_description
1 polymer ?
#
loop_
_entity_poly.entity_id
_entity_poly.type
_entity_poly.pdbx_seq_one_letter_code
_entity_poly.pdbx_strand_id
1 'polypeptide(L)'
;MENEKAKILVCEDNTALSGVVCFNLVRAGFKVTSVSNGRLALDALEKDTFDLVLSDQQMPMMTGIQLCESLRQLPTHRRTPFILLTAKCMEIDFPKLKEKLGISAALPKPFSPNELVNCIEETLAAHCQS
;
A
#
# COMPACT_ATOMS: atom_id res chain seq x y z
N MET A 1 10.07 -17.74 -8.59
CA MET A 1 9.19 -17.41 -7.47
C MET A 1 8.24 -16.32 -7.87
N GLU A 2 6.99 -16.50 -7.50
CA GLU A 2 5.92 -15.61 -7.97
C GLU A 2 6.07 -14.17 -7.50
N ASN A 3 6.63 -13.95 -6.31
CA ASN A 3 6.76 -12.62 -5.72
C ASN A 3 8.03 -11.88 -6.13
N GLU A 4 8.94 -12.57 -6.79
CA GLU A 4 10.30 -12.11 -6.98
C GLU A 4 10.42 -10.77 -7.70
N LYS A 5 9.48 -10.45 -8.56
CA LYS A 5 9.55 -9.23 -9.39
C LYS A 5 8.49 -8.19 -9.05
N ALA A 6 7.60 -8.49 -8.12
CA ALA A 6 6.57 -7.52 -7.76
C ALA A 6 7.19 -6.36 -6.99
N LYS A 7 6.86 -5.15 -7.40
CA LYS A 7 7.39 -3.92 -6.81
C LYS A 7 6.34 -3.30 -5.90
N ILE A 8 6.68 -3.14 -4.65
CA ILE A 8 5.80 -2.59 -3.62
C ILE A 8 6.33 -1.24 -3.16
N LEU A 9 5.48 -0.24 -3.16
CA LEU A 9 5.81 1.06 -2.56
C LEU A 9 5.22 1.08 -1.15
N VAL A 10 6.07 1.27 -0.14
CA VAL A 10 5.64 1.36 1.25
C VAL A 10 5.70 2.80 1.70
N CYS A 11 4.59 3.33 2.16
CA CYS A 11 4.50 4.70 2.68
C CYS A 11 4.12 4.65 4.16
N GLU A 12 5.10 4.93 5.03
CA GLU A 12 4.93 4.83 6.47
C GLU A 12 5.88 5.81 7.16
N ASP A 13 5.34 6.68 8.00
CA ASP A 13 6.16 7.69 8.69
C ASP A 13 6.87 7.15 9.95
N ASN A 14 6.40 6.06 10.51
CA ASN A 14 7.06 5.44 11.66
C ASN A 14 8.22 4.59 11.17
N THR A 15 9.45 5.02 11.45
CA THR A 15 10.67 4.37 10.95
C THR A 15 10.79 2.92 11.41
N ALA A 16 10.45 2.64 12.66
CA ALA A 16 10.54 1.28 13.19
C ALA A 16 9.56 0.34 12.48
N LEU A 17 8.31 0.77 12.30
CA LEU A 17 7.31 -0.03 11.62
C LEU A 17 7.68 -0.21 10.14
N SER A 18 8.14 0.85 9.49
CA SER A 18 8.57 0.77 8.10
C SER A 18 9.68 -0.26 7.92
N GLY A 19 10.65 -0.26 8.84
CA GLY A 19 11.75 -1.24 8.79
C GLY A 19 11.25 -2.68 8.90
N VAL A 20 10.32 -2.94 9.82
CA VAL A 20 9.75 -4.28 9.99
C VAL A 20 8.97 -4.71 8.75
N VAL A 21 8.13 -3.81 8.24
CA VAL A 21 7.35 -4.09 7.04
C VAL A 21 8.26 -4.41 5.86
N CYS A 22 9.24 -3.55 5.60
CA CYS A 22 10.16 -3.75 4.48
C CYS A 22 10.96 -5.03 4.60
N PHE A 23 11.45 -5.35 5.79
CA PHE A 23 12.19 -6.58 6.03
C PHE A 23 11.35 -7.81 5.65
N ASN A 24 10.10 -7.85 6.10
CA ASN A 24 9.23 -8.98 5.83
C ASN A 24 8.86 -9.10 4.35
N LEU A 25 8.68 -7.98 3.67
CA LEU A 25 8.35 -8.00 2.25
C LEU A 25 9.53 -8.43 1.39
N VAL A 26 10.71 -7.93 1.69
CA VAL A 26 11.94 -8.35 0.98
C VAL A 26 12.16 -9.85 1.19
N ARG A 27 11.98 -10.33 2.41
CA ARG A 27 12.11 -11.75 2.71
C ARG A 27 11.11 -12.60 1.94
N ALA A 28 9.93 -12.06 1.66
CA ALA A 28 8.91 -12.77 0.88
C ALA A 28 9.14 -12.72 -0.63
N GLY A 29 10.19 -12.02 -1.08
CA GLY A 29 10.56 -11.98 -2.50
C GLY A 29 10.16 -10.71 -3.24
N PHE A 30 9.55 -9.75 -2.56
CA PHE A 30 9.14 -8.50 -3.20
C PHE A 30 10.30 -7.51 -3.31
N LYS A 31 10.22 -6.65 -4.33
CA LYS A 31 11.08 -5.48 -4.43
C LYS A 31 10.39 -4.34 -3.72
N VAL A 32 11.07 -3.68 -2.81
CA VAL A 32 10.44 -2.69 -1.93
C VAL A 32 11.13 -1.34 -2.05
N THR A 33 10.32 -0.29 -2.23
CA THR A 33 10.74 1.09 -2.10
C THR A 33 9.98 1.68 -0.92
N SER A 34 10.68 2.31 0.00
CA SER A 34 10.10 2.86 1.22
C SER A 34 10.21 4.36 1.22
N VAL A 35 9.11 5.03 1.54
CA VAL A 35 9.06 6.49 1.69
C VAL A 35 8.35 6.83 2.99
N SER A 36 8.60 8.02 3.52
CA SER A 36 8.13 8.39 4.85
C SER A 36 6.88 9.27 4.86
N ASN A 37 6.42 9.73 3.71
CA ASN A 37 5.20 10.56 3.64
C ASN A 37 4.59 10.49 2.25
N GLY A 38 3.36 11.03 2.14
CA GLY A 38 2.60 10.96 0.90
C GLY A 38 3.21 11.75 -0.25
N ARG A 39 3.90 12.85 0.05
CA ARG A 39 4.55 13.64 -0.99
C ARG A 39 5.67 12.85 -1.67
N LEU A 40 6.49 12.18 -0.86
CA LEU A 40 7.56 11.35 -1.39
C LEU A 40 6.99 10.15 -2.15
N ALA A 41 5.85 9.62 -1.68
CA ALA A 41 5.17 8.53 -2.38
C ALA A 41 4.74 8.98 -3.78
N LEU A 42 4.13 10.16 -3.89
CA LEU A 42 3.70 10.68 -5.19
C LEU A 42 4.89 10.93 -6.11
N ASP A 43 5.99 11.46 -5.57
CA ASP A 43 7.20 11.66 -6.37
C ASP A 43 7.71 10.32 -6.93
N ALA A 44 7.71 9.26 -6.11
CA ALA A 44 8.13 7.94 -6.56
C ALA A 44 7.19 7.39 -7.63
N LEU A 45 5.87 7.58 -7.46
CA LEU A 45 4.87 7.09 -8.39
C LEU A 45 4.91 7.81 -9.74
N GLU A 46 5.36 9.05 -9.75
CA GLU A 46 5.54 9.79 -11.00
C GLU A 46 6.76 9.32 -11.77
N LYS A 47 7.77 8.82 -11.07
CA LYS A 47 9.05 8.43 -11.68
C LYS A 47 9.12 6.96 -12.05
N ASP A 48 8.33 6.11 -11.41
CA ASP A 48 8.42 4.67 -11.60
C ASP A 48 7.04 4.03 -11.46
N THR A 49 6.93 2.80 -11.92
CA THR A 49 5.70 2.03 -11.76
C THR A 49 5.84 1.05 -10.62
N PHE A 50 4.73 0.79 -9.94
CA PHE A 50 4.67 -0.15 -8.83
C PHE A 50 3.48 -1.08 -9.03
N ASP A 51 3.63 -2.29 -8.53
CA ASP A 51 2.56 -3.29 -8.64
C ASP A 51 1.55 -3.15 -7.52
N LEU A 52 1.92 -2.52 -6.42
CA LEU A 52 1.05 -2.31 -5.28
C LEU A 52 1.60 -1.19 -4.40
N VAL A 53 0.70 -0.42 -3.80
CA VAL A 53 1.06 0.60 -2.81
C VAL A 53 0.49 0.18 -1.46
N LEU A 54 1.34 0.19 -0.45
CA LEU A 54 0.98 -0.10 0.93
C LEU A 54 1.18 1.17 1.73
N SER A 55 0.13 1.73 2.29
CA SER A 55 0.23 3.02 2.99
C SER A 55 -0.47 3.02 4.32
N ASP A 56 0.17 3.63 5.31
CA ASP A 56 -0.48 3.95 6.57
C ASP A 56 -1.53 5.04 6.32
N GLN A 57 -2.61 5.02 7.11
CA GLN A 57 -3.65 6.04 7.03
C GLN A 57 -3.24 7.29 7.83
N GLN A 58 -2.73 7.09 9.05
CA GLN A 58 -2.38 8.21 9.92
C GLN A 58 -0.96 8.66 9.64
N MET A 59 -0.82 9.68 8.79
CA MET A 59 0.46 10.29 8.47
C MET A 59 0.34 11.81 8.52
N PRO A 60 1.43 12.53 8.84
CA PRO A 60 1.37 13.98 8.81
C PRO A 60 1.21 14.50 7.38
N MET A 61 0.56 15.62 7.23
CA MET A 61 0.35 16.34 5.97
C MET A 61 -0.59 15.67 4.97
N MET A 62 -0.50 14.38 4.77
CA MET A 62 -1.33 13.66 3.80
C MET A 62 -1.66 12.30 4.36
N THR A 63 -2.96 11.98 4.49
CA THR A 63 -3.38 10.65 4.94
C THR A 63 -3.24 9.64 3.81
N GLY A 64 -3.32 8.34 4.16
CA GLY A 64 -3.28 7.28 3.15
C GLY A 64 -4.42 7.41 2.15
N ILE A 65 -5.62 7.77 2.62
CA ILE A 65 -6.77 7.97 1.71
C ILE A 65 -6.50 9.11 0.75
N GLN A 66 -5.95 10.23 1.25
CA GLN A 66 -5.60 11.35 0.39
C GLN A 66 -4.52 10.98 -0.62
N LEU A 67 -3.56 10.16 -0.21
CA LEU A 67 -2.55 9.65 -1.13
C LEU A 67 -3.20 8.83 -2.23
N CYS A 68 -4.14 7.96 -1.88
CA CYS A 68 -4.85 7.15 -2.87
C CYS A 68 -5.63 8.03 -3.85
N GLU A 69 -6.30 9.05 -3.35
CA GLU A 69 -7.01 10.00 -4.21
C GLU A 69 -6.07 10.65 -5.23
N SER A 70 -4.89 11.04 -4.78
CA SER A 70 -3.91 11.69 -5.65
C SER A 70 -3.31 10.74 -6.67
N LEU A 71 -2.97 9.53 -6.25
CA LEU A 71 -2.35 8.58 -7.19
C LEU A 71 -3.34 8.10 -8.26
N ARG A 72 -4.64 8.09 -7.96
CA ARG A 72 -5.65 7.73 -8.97
C ARG A 72 -5.74 8.76 -10.11
N GLN A 73 -5.19 9.95 -9.92
CA GLN A 73 -5.10 10.95 -10.98
C GLN A 73 -3.92 10.73 -11.91
N LEU A 74 -2.97 9.88 -11.52
CA LEU A 74 -1.81 9.58 -12.35
C LEU A 74 -2.19 8.52 -13.38
N PRO A 75 -1.98 8.76 -14.68
CA PRO A 75 -2.40 7.81 -15.72
C PRO A 75 -1.89 6.40 -15.53
N THR A 76 -0.67 6.24 -15.03
CA THR A 76 -0.05 4.93 -14.84
C THR A 76 -0.54 4.22 -13.58
N HIS A 77 -1.26 4.92 -12.70
CA HIS A 77 -1.65 4.36 -11.39
C HIS A 77 -3.15 4.43 -11.11
N ARG A 78 -3.97 4.55 -12.14
CA ARG A 78 -5.43 4.58 -11.97
C ARG A 78 -5.99 3.31 -11.35
N ARG A 79 -5.33 2.17 -11.56
CA ARG A 79 -5.79 0.88 -11.08
C ARG A 79 -4.77 0.14 -10.22
N THR A 80 -3.68 0.80 -9.87
CA THR A 80 -2.67 0.16 -9.04
C THR A 80 -3.29 -0.28 -7.71
N PRO A 81 -3.14 -1.54 -7.31
CA PRO A 81 -3.66 -2.02 -6.03
C PRO A 81 -3.14 -1.18 -4.87
N PHE A 82 -4.02 -0.88 -3.93
CA PHE A 82 -3.70 -0.03 -2.79
C PHE A 82 -4.23 -0.68 -1.52
N ILE A 83 -3.35 -0.91 -0.56
CA ILE A 83 -3.70 -1.46 0.75
C ILE A 83 -3.48 -0.38 1.80
N LEU A 84 -4.49 -0.14 2.62
CA LEU A 84 -4.44 0.84 3.68
C LEU A 84 -4.15 0.16 5.01
N LEU A 85 -3.18 0.67 5.76
CA LEU A 85 -2.86 0.18 7.11
C LEU A 85 -3.41 1.19 8.11
N THR A 86 -4.22 0.73 9.05
CA THR A 86 -4.79 1.66 10.03
C THR A 86 -5.17 0.96 11.33
N ALA A 87 -4.94 1.64 12.45
CA ALA A 87 -5.42 1.20 13.76
C ALA A 87 -6.91 1.52 13.94
N LYS A 88 -7.48 2.31 13.03
CA LYS A 88 -8.84 2.84 13.16
C LYS A 88 -9.78 2.32 12.07
N CYS A 89 -9.71 1.03 11.78
CA CYS A 89 -10.55 0.42 10.74
C CYS A 89 -12.04 0.61 10.98
N MET A 90 -12.46 0.70 12.24
CA MET A 90 -13.87 0.91 12.57
C MET A 90 -14.37 2.30 12.20
N GLU A 91 -13.46 3.25 11.99
CA GLU A 91 -13.81 4.62 11.61
C GLU A 91 -13.83 4.81 10.09
N ILE A 92 -13.52 3.78 9.33
CA ILE A 92 -13.42 3.84 7.88
C ILE A 92 -14.61 3.13 7.24
N ASP A 93 -15.27 3.79 6.30
CA ASP A 93 -16.29 3.16 5.47
C ASP A 93 -15.59 2.45 4.31
N PHE A 94 -15.10 1.25 4.56
CA PHE A 94 -14.35 0.50 3.56
C PHE A 94 -15.11 0.23 2.28
N PRO A 95 -16.39 -0.22 2.32
CA PRO A 95 -17.14 -0.43 1.07
C PRO A 95 -17.18 0.80 0.19
N LYS A 96 -17.35 1.98 0.79
CA LYS A 96 -17.39 3.24 0.05
C LYS A 96 -16.03 3.57 -0.56
N LEU A 97 -14.96 3.36 0.19
CA LEU A 97 -13.59 3.61 -0.30
C LEU A 97 -13.24 2.65 -1.44
N LYS A 98 -13.64 1.41 -1.33
CA LYS A 98 -13.44 0.42 -2.38
C LYS A 98 -14.14 0.84 -3.65
N GLU A 99 -15.39 1.29 -3.54
CA GLU A 99 -16.16 1.73 -4.68
C GLU A 99 -15.60 3.00 -5.33
N LYS A 100 -15.26 3.99 -4.53
CA LYS A 100 -14.82 5.30 -5.04
C LYS A 100 -13.37 5.34 -5.48
N LEU A 101 -12.48 4.68 -4.74
CA LEU A 101 -11.04 4.79 -4.94
C LEU A 101 -10.38 3.49 -5.36
N GLY A 102 -11.11 2.38 -5.34
CA GLY A 102 -10.54 1.10 -5.68
C GLY A 102 -9.52 0.62 -4.65
N ILE A 103 -9.66 1.05 -3.38
CA ILE A 103 -8.79 0.54 -2.32
C ILE A 103 -9.05 -0.95 -2.18
N SER A 104 -7.99 -1.74 -2.32
CA SER A 104 -8.11 -3.21 -2.39
C SER A 104 -8.40 -3.84 -1.04
N ALA A 105 -7.79 -3.32 0.02
CA ALA A 105 -7.95 -3.87 1.36
C ALA A 105 -7.56 -2.83 2.40
N ALA A 106 -8.10 -2.99 3.61
CA ALA A 106 -7.67 -2.23 4.78
C ALA A 106 -7.21 -3.24 5.82
N LEU A 107 -5.95 -3.16 6.21
CA LEU A 107 -5.38 -4.11 7.18
C LEU A 107 -5.27 -3.43 8.54
N PRO A 108 -5.94 -3.98 9.56
CA PRO A 108 -5.91 -3.36 10.89
C PRO A 108 -4.56 -3.55 11.58
N LYS A 109 -4.13 -2.52 12.27
CA LYS A 109 -2.94 -2.58 13.14
C LYS A 109 -3.38 -2.99 14.54
N PRO A 110 -2.61 -3.80 15.23
CA PRO A 110 -1.39 -4.47 14.80
C PRO A 110 -1.68 -5.68 13.92
N PHE A 111 -0.76 -6.00 13.03
CA PHE A 111 -0.86 -7.18 12.16
C PHE A 111 0.41 -8.01 12.27
N SER A 112 0.31 -9.30 11.98
CA SER A 112 1.49 -10.17 11.94
C SER A 112 2.13 -10.09 10.56
N PRO A 113 3.42 -10.49 10.45
CA PRO A 113 4.07 -10.57 9.14
C PRO A 113 3.32 -11.46 8.16
N ASN A 114 2.77 -12.58 8.63
CA ASN A 114 2.01 -13.49 7.76
C ASN A 114 0.73 -12.85 7.25
N GLU A 115 0.01 -12.13 8.11
CA GLU A 115 -1.20 -11.42 7.69
C GLU A 115 -0.89 -10.38 6.62
N LEU A 116 0.20 -9.64 6.79
CA LEU A 116 0.63 -8.63 5.84
C LEU A 116 0.96 -9.24 4.48
N VAL A 117 1.82 -10.26 4.48
CA VAL A 117 2.25 -10.90 3.24
C VAL A 117 1.07 -11.57 2.53
N ASN A 118 0.21 -12.27 3.28
CA ASN A 118 -0.97 -12.90 2.70
C ASN A 118 -1.91 -11.88 2.06
N CYS A 119 -2.13 -10.76 2.73
CA CYS A 119 -2.98 -9.69 2.21
C CYS A 119 -2.44 -9.16 0.88
N ILE A 120 -1.13 -8.96 0.79
CA ILE A 120 -0.50 -8.48 -0.43
C ILE A 120 -0.60 -9.52 -1.54
N GLU A 121 -0.32 -10.78 -1.23
CA GLU A 121 -0.37 -11.85 -2.23
C GLU A 121 -1.78 -12.04 -2.78
N GLU A 122 -2.78 -12.04 -1.90
CA GLU A 122 -4.18 -12.16 -2.32
C GLU A 122 -4.61 -10.96 -3.18
N THR A 123 -4.16 -9.77 -2.81
CA THR A 123 -4.49 -8.56 -3.55
C THR A 123 -3.87 -8.58 -4.95
N LEU A 124 -2.61 -8.97 -5.05
CA LEU A 124 -1.93 -9.08 -6.35
C LEU A 124 -2.56 -10.15 -7.23
N ALA A 125 -2.93 -11.28 -6.65
CA ALA A 125 -3.57 -12.37 -7.40
C ALA A 125 -4.94 -11.94 -7.95
N ALA A 126 -5.73 -11.25 -7.13
CA ALA A 126 -7.05 -10.76 -7.55
C ALA A 126 -6.93 -9.72 -8.65
N HIS A 127 -5.92 -8.85 -8.56
CA HIS A 127 -5.70 -7.81 -9.57
C HIS A 127 -5.30 -8.42 -10.92
N CYS A 128 -4.45 -9.44 -10.90
CA CYS A 128 -4.02 -10.11 -12.13
C CYS A 128 -5.15 -10.83 -12.85
N GLN A 129 -6.20 -11.22 -12.11
CA GLN A 129 -7.34 -11.94 -12.67
C GLN A 129 -8.43 -11.02 -13.23
N SER A 130 -8.34 -9.74 -12.94
CA SER A 130 -9.35 -8.76 -13.39
C SER A 130 -8.96 -8.01 -14.70
#